data_a97dfce8a5c8b49c0838edcf38f24584
#
_entry.id   a97dfce8a5c8b49c0838edcf38f24584
#
_cell.length_a   1.000
_cell.length_b   1.000
_cell.length_c   1.000
_cell.angle_alpha   90.00
_cell.angle_beta   90.00
_cell.angle_gamma   90.00
#
_symmetry.space_group_name_H-M   'P 1'
#
loop_
_entity.id
_entity.type
_entity.pdbx_description
1 polymer ?
#
loop_
_entity_poly.entity_id
_entity_poly.type
_entity_poly.pdbx_seq_one_letter_code
_entity_poly.pdbx_strand_id
1 'polypeptide(L)'
;MATDSRDMKQLLFSSMTNDKCQMRNGKSSAPSRIITNMSREWRIAGRTLPIGDRTLVMGVLNVTPDSFSDGGEFLSPDKAFARAEQMIAEGADIIDIGGESTRPGGAAIVSAEEELERVLPVIRQLAERADIPISIDTTKAEVAHAALDAGASIINDISALRFDFHLADEAAKAGAGLVLMHSRGTPATMHKLPPVADIFHEVIKSLRSSIAMAERRGVKRDSIVIDPGIGFGKSQEQNIELIAKLDQLIAAFPDFPLLIGTSRKSFLGRILADKDGTPAPADQRLHASMATITAAILKGAHIVRVHDVKAAQQIARVANAISPTKFV
;
A
#
# COMPACT_ATOMS: atom_id res chain seq x y z
N MET A 1 -50.57 27.47 -53.01
CA MET A 1 -49.73 27.76 -54.17
C MET A 1 -48.34 27.26 -53.80
N ALA A 2 -47.96 26.18 -54.36
CA ALA A 2 -46.63 25.54 -54.19
C ALA A 2 -45.66 26.12 -55.21
N THR A 3 -44.41 26.35 -54.80
CA THR A 3 -43.25 26.52 -55.68
C THR A 3 -42.03 25.90 -54.95
N ASP A 4 -41.71 24.88 -55.35
CA ASP A 4 -40.67 24.00 -55.86
C ASP A 4 -39.25 24.48 -55.54
N SER A 5 -38.56 23.69 -54.71
CA SER A 5 -37.15 23.85 -54.33
C SER A 5 -36.29 22.74 -54.96
N ARG A 6 -36.13 22.82 -56.27
CA ARG A 6 -35.14 22.01 -56.99
C ARG A 6 -34.43 22.95 -57.94
N ASP A 7 -33.30 23.50 -57.50
CA ASP A 7 -32.23 24.02 -58.39
C ASP A 7 -31.16 24.78 -57.58
N MET A 8 -30.32 24.02 -56.84
CA MET A 8 -29.06 24.56 -56.38
C MET A 8 -28.06 23.45 -56.00
N LYS A 9 -27.94 22.48 -56.89
CA LYS A 9 -26.86 21.48 -56.85
C LYS A 9 -26.23 21.27 -58.21
N GLN A 10 -25.72 22.31 -58.82
CA GLN A 10 -24.88 22.15 -60.02
C GLN A 10 -24.16 23.49 -60.34
N LEU A 11 -23.19 23.87 -59.55
CA LEU A 11 -22.16 24.88 -59.95
C LEU A 11 -21.16 25.01 -58.82
N LEU A 12 -20.23 24.08 -58.68
CA LEU A 12 -18.94 24.22 -58.04
C LEU A 12 -18.10 22.93 -58.23
N PHE A 13 -17.95 22.55 -59.51
CA PHE A 13 -16.87 21.64 -59.90
C PHE A 13 -16.23 22.22 -61.17
N SER A 14 -15.27 23.09 -60.97
CA SER A 14 -14.22 23.31 -62.00
C SER A 14 -13.15 24.23 -61.40
N SER A 15 -11.93 23.76 -61.58
CA SER A 15 -10.66 24.48 -61.38
C SER A 15 -10.12 24.52 -59.93
N MET A 16 -9.21 23.59 -59.65
CA MET A 16 -7.86 23.98 -59.27
C MET A 16 -6.90 22.81 -59.44
N THR A 17 -6.00 23.00 -60.33
CA THR A 17 -4.91 22.14 -60.77
C THR A 17 -3.85 21.98 -59.70
N ASN A 18 -3.30 20.78 -59.63
CA ASN A 18 -1.96 20.36 -59.20
C ASN A 18 -1.06 21.42 -58.57
N ASP A 19 -0.82 21.23 -57.27
CA ASP A 19 0.47 21.56 -56.69
C ASP A 19 0.96 20.41 -55.82
N LYS A 20 2.02 19.74 -56.30
CA LYS A 20 2.72 18.65 -55.62
C LYS A 20 3.50 19.23 -54.44
N CYS A 21 2.90 19.24 -53.27
CA CYS A 21 3.67 19.48 -52.06
C CYS A 21 4.23 18.12 -51.57
N GLN A 22 5.53 17.93 -51.79
CA GLN A 22 6.30 16.82 -51.21
C GLN A 22 6.33 16.96 -49.70
N MET A 23 5.48 16.27 -49.00
CA MET A 23 5.66 16.05 -47.58
C MET A 23 6.81 15.05 -47.34
N ARG A 24 7.94 15.60 -46.90
CA ARG A 24 9.04 14.83 -46.31
C ARG A 24 8.51 14.09 -45.09
N ASN A 25 8.41 12.79 -45.20
CA ASN A 25 8.22 11.90 -44.05
C ASN A 25 9.42 11.97 -43.11
N GLY A 26 9.42 12.93 -42.21
CA GLY A 26 10.24 12.93 -41.02
C GLY A 26 9.70 11.91 -40.02
N LYS A 27 10.16 10.67 -40.09
CA LYS A 27 9.98 9.72 -38.99
C LYS A 27 10.74 10.26 -37.80
N SER A 28 10.05 11.00 -36.94
CA SER A 28 10.50 11.21 -35.55
C SER A 28 10.38 9.86 -34.84
N SER A 29 11.44 9.09 -34.86
CA SER A 29 11.61 7.96 -33.97
C SER A 29 11.89 8.55 -32.58
N ALA A 30 10.84 8.73 -31.76
CA ALA A 30 11.01 8.82 -30.35
C ALA A 30 11.76 7.53 -29.93
N PRO A 31 12.85 7.62 -29.14
CA PRO A 31 13.52 6.44 -28.65
C PRO A 31 12.50 5.69 -27.77
N SER A 32 12.07 4.52 -28.24
CA SER A 32 11.43 3.53 -27.37
C SER A 32 12.46 3.24 -26.28
N ARG A 33 12.26 3.81 -25.09
CA ARG A 33 12.95 3.35 -23.89
C ARG A 33 12.56 1.89 -23.75
N ILE A 34 13.48 1.02 -24.12
CA ILE A 34 13.48 -0.37 -23.68
C ILE A 34 13.60 -0.26 -22.16
N ILE A 35 12.47 -0.31 -21.46
CA ILE A 35 12.45 -0.52 -20.03
C ILE A 35 12.90 -1.98 -19.87
N THR A 36 14.20 -2.16 -19.71
CA THR A 36 14.74 -3.45 -19.28
C THR A 36 14.04 -3.81 -17.99
N ASN A 37 13.26 -4.87 -18.05
CA ASN A 37 12.54 -5.47 -16.94
C ASN A 37 13.59 -6.08 -16.01
N MET A 38 14.25 -5.25 -15.19
CA MET A 38 15.03 -5.74 -14.06
C MET A 38 13.99 -6.09 -13.00
N SER A 39 13.84 -7.37 -12.69
CA SER A 39 13.14 -7.82 -11.50
C SER A 39 13.66 -6.99 -10.34
N ARG A 40 12.75 -6.20 -9.73
CA ARG A 40 13.14 -5.38 -8.59
C ARG A 40 13.30 -6.28 -7.40
N GLU A 41 14.28 -6.01 -6.60
CA GLU A 41 14.54 -6.71 -5.36
C GLU A 41 14.27 -5.75 -4.19
N TRP A 42 13.55 -6.22 -3.19
CA TRP A 42 13.43 -5.56 -1.91
C TRP A 42 14.36 -6.25 -0.92
N ARG A 43 15.40 -5.54 -0.48
CA ARG A 43 16.32 -6.05 0.53
C ARG A 43 15.72 -5.87 1.91
N ILE A 44 15.70 -6.96 2.65
CA ILE A 44 15.30 -7.03 4.05
C ILE A 44 16.42 -7.75 4.82
N ALA A 45 16.43 -7.70 6.14
CA ALA A 45 17.50 -8.29 6.94
C ALA A 45 17.83 -9.73 6.51
N GLY A 46 19.05 -9.96 6.06
CA GLY A 46 19.55 -11.27 5.69
C GLY A 46 18.99 -11.91 4.42
N ARG A 47 18.01 -11.30 3.74
CA ARG A 47 17.37 -11.85 2.53
C ARG A 47 16.90 -10.79 1.54
N THR A 48 16.46 -11.26 0.37
CA THR A 48 15.92 -10.42 -0.69
C THR A 48 14.57 -10.99 -1.15
N LEU A 49 13.58 -10.14 -1.30
CA LEU A 49 12.28 -10.49 -1.86
C LEU A 49 12.17 -10.01 -3.31
N PRO A 50 11.81 -10.88 -4.27
CA PRO A 50 11.54 -10.46 -5.64
C PRO A 50 10.26 -9.61 -5.68
N ILE A 51 10.33 -8.43 -6.28
CA ILE A 51 9.23 -7.49 -6.44
C ILE A 51 8.97 -7.24 -7.91
N GLY A 52 7.71 -7.30 -8.32
CA GLY A 52 7.30 -6.94 -9.68
C GLY A 52 6.78 -8.11 -10.51
N ASP A 53 7.28 -9.32 -10.31
CA ASP A 53 6.79 -10.51 -11.02
C ASP A 53 5.34 -10.84 -10.65
N ARG A 54 5.00 -10.62 -9.39
CA ARG A 54 3.64 -10.72 -8.85
C ARG A 54 3.43 -9.75 -7.68
N THR A 55 2.20 -9.52 -7.32
CA THR A 55 1.88 -8.80 -6.08
C THR A 55 2.14 -9.70 -4.89
N LEU A 56 2.86 -9.19 -3.89
CA LEU A 56 3.05 -9.86 -2.60
C LEU A 56 1.85 -9.58 -1.68
N VAL A 57 1.50 -10.55 -0.87
CA VAL A 57 0.42 -10.44 0.13
C VAL A 57 1.02 -10.40 1.53
N MET A 58 0.86 -9.26 2.21
CA MET A 58 1.27 -9.04 3.60
C MET A 58 0.06 -9.23 4.50
N GLY A 59 0.08 -10.28 5.32
CA GLY A 59 -0.99 -10.60 6.27
C GLY A 59 -0.88 -9.78 7.55
N VAL A 60 -1.97 -9.13 7.99
CA VAL A 60 -2.02 -8.32 9.22
C VAL A 60 -2.33 -9.19 10.43
N LEU A 61 -1.42 -9.24 11.38
CA LEU A 61 -1.58 -9.91 12.66
C LEU A 61 -1.56 -8.88 13.80
N ASN A 62 -2.75 -8.45 14.25
CA ASN A 62 -2.84 -7.55 15.40
C ASN A 62 -2.82 -8.36 16.70
N VAL A 63 -1.85 -8.09 17.56
CA VAL A 63 -1.69 -8.70 18.88
C VAL A 63 -2.17 -7.69 19.94
N THR A 64 -3.45 -7.31 19.83
CA THR A 64 -4.08 -6.35 20.75
C THR A 64 -5.24 -7.01 21.51
N PRO A 65 -5.57 -6.56 22.74
CA PRO A 65 -6.64 -7.13 23.53
C PRO A 65 -7.99 -7.24 22.82
N ASP A 66 -8.28 -6.26 21.93
CA ASP A 66 -9.57 -6.19 21.21
C ASP A 66 -9.61 -7.09 19.95
N SER A 67 -8.50 -7.66 19.52
CA SER A 67 -8.42 -8.33 18.21
C SER A 67 -9.02 -9.73 18.19
N PHE A 68 -9.28 -10.33 19.39
CA PHE A 68 -9.76 -11.70 19.55
C PHE A 68 -10.71 -11.82 20.75
N SER A 69 -11.51 -10.79 21.02
CA SER A 69 -12.42 -10.78 22.18
C SER A 69 -13.64 -11.68 21.95
N ASP A 70 -13.47 -12.96 22.25
CA ASP A 70 -14.55 -13.78 22.79
C ASP A 70 -14.39 -13.83 24.32
N GLY A 71 -14.62 -12.68 25.01
CA GLY A 71 -14.73 -12.66 26.46
C GLY A 71 -13.55 -12.13 27.29
N GLY A 72 -12.69 -11.21 26.75
CA GLY A 72 -11.83 -10.39 27.62
C GLY A 72 -10.56 -11.05 28.17
N GLU A 73 -10.15 -12.19 27.68
CA GLU A 73 -8.86 -12.79 28.02
C GLU A 73 -7.74 -12.24 27.11
N PHE A 74 -6.60 -11.91 27.73
CA PHE A 74 -5.37 -11.55 27.02
C PHE A 74 -5.09 -12.56 25.91
N LEU A 75 -4.70 -12.06 24.74
CA LEU A 75 -4.33 -12.90 23.64
C LEU A 75 -3.20 -13.82 24.07
N SER A 76 -3.43 -15.13 24.16
CA SER A 76 -2.31 -16.02 24.37
C SER A 76 -1.41 -15.96 23.11
N PRO A 77 -0.09 -15.87 23.29
CA PRO A 77 0.85 -15.94 22.15
C PRO A 77 0.58 -17.11 21.21
N ASP A 78 0.07 -18.22 21.75
CA ASP A 78 -0.29 -19.42 20.99
C ASP A 78 -1.45 -19.18 19.99
N LYS A 79 -2.47 -18.41 20.36
CA LYS A 79 -3.57 -18.06 19.43
C LYS A 79 -3.07 -17.14 18.31
N ALA A 80 -2.21 -16.17 18.64
CA ALA A 80 -1.60 -15.29 17.64
C ALA A 80 -0.70 -16.08 16.70
N PHE A 81 0.10 -17.00 17.23
CA PHE A 81 0.93 -17.89 16.43
C PHE A 81 0.09 -18.80 15.52
N ALA A 82 -0.94 -19.45 16.03
CA ALA A 82 -1.84 -20.28 15.22
C ALA A 82 -2.50 -19.48 14.08
N ARG A 83 -2.85 -18.20 14.32
CA ARG A 83 -3.34 -17.32 13.25
C ARG A 83 -2.26 -16.99 12.22
N ALA A 84 -1.03 -16.78 12.64
CA ALA A 84 0.09 -16.57 11.71
C ALA A 84 0.32 -17.84 10.84
N GLU A 85 0.33 -19.03 11.43
CA GLU A 85 0.44 -20.29 10.68
C GLU A 85 -0.70 -20.46 9.67
N GLN A 86 -1.92 -20.11 10.07
CA GLN A 86 -3.06 -20.12 9.15
C GLN A 86 -2.83 -19.14 7.97
N MET A 87 -2.36 -17.91 8.23
CA MET A 87 -2.07 -16.95 7.17
C MET A 87 -0.97 -17.46 6.22
N ILE A 88 0.05 -18.14 6.74
CA ILE A 88 1.10 -18.77 5.93
C ILE A 88 0.50 -19.86 5.04
N ALA A 89 -0.33 -20.75 5.61
CA ALA A 89 -1.04 -21.78 4.87
C ALA A 89 -2.02 -21.20 3.83
N GLU A 90 -2.59 -20.01 4.08
CA GLU A 90 -3.42 -19.27 3.16
C GLU A 90 -2.61 -18.58 2.04
N GLY A 91 -1.26 -18.55 2.15
CA GLY A 91 -0.33 -18.04 1.14
C GLY A 91 0.17 -16.62 1.42
N ALA A 92 0.23 -16.15 2.66
CA ALA A 92 0.91 -14.90 2.97
C ALA A 92 2.39 -14.96 2.57
N ASP A 93 2.90 -13.88 2.01
CA ASP A 93 4.32 -13.71 1.67
C ASP A 93 5.10 -13.04 2.81
N ILE A 94 4.41 -12.27 3.64
CA ILE A 94 4.94 -11.52 4.78
C ILE A 94 3.88 -11.55 5.89
N ILE A 95 4.28 -11.70 7.14
CA ILE A 95 3.41 -11.49 8.30
C ILE A 95 3.78 -10.17 8.97
N ASP A 96 2.80 -9.26 9.09
CA ASP A 96 2.98 -7.94 9.69
C ASP A 96 2.35 -7.90 11.08
N ILE A 97 3.17 -7.84 12.12
CA ILE A 97 2.79 -7.98 13.52
C ILE A 97 2.71 -6.61 14.16
N GLY A 98 1.56 -6.25 14.75
CA GLY A 98 1.35 -5.00 15.46
C GLY A 98 0.79 -5.21 16.86
N GLY A 99 1.41 -4.53 17.85
CA GLY A 99 0.99 -4.55 19.26
C GLY A 99 0.12 -3.37 19.69
N GLU A 100 -0.01 -2.36 18.84
CA GLU A 100 -0.83 -1.16 19.06
C GLU A 100 -1.95 -1.03 18.03
N SER A 101 -3.17 -0.69 18.50
CA SER A 101 -4.30 -0.47 17.60
C SER A 101 -4.32 0.97 17.10
N THR A 102 -4.32 1.15 15.78
CA THR A 102 -4.47 2.46 15.12
C THR A 102 -5.90 2.74 14.69
N ARG A 103 -6.89 1.96 15.17
CA ARG A 103 -8.32 2.14 14.82
C ARG A 103 -8.87 3.45 15.36
N PRO A 104 -9.80 4.11 14.61
CA PRO A 104 -10.51 5.31 15.10
C PRO A 104 -11.26 5.03 16.41
N GLY A 105 -11.07 5.90 17.41
CA GLY A 105 -11.68 5.72 18.73
C GLY A 105 -11.09 4.60 19.56
N GLY A 106 -10.02 3.99 19.08
CA GLY A 106 -9.31 2.90 19.74
C GLY A 106 -8.36 3.37 20.82
N ALA A 107 -7.71 2.42 21.42
CA ALA A 107 -7.00 2.39 22.67
C ALA A 107 -6.12 3.60 23.03
N ALA A 108 -5.89 3.74 24.31
CA ALA A 108 -4.83 4.58 24.87
C ALA A 108 -3.48 4.29 24.16
N ILE A 109 -2.62 5.30 24.11
CA ILE A 109 -1.24 5.14 23.65
C ILE A 109 -0.60 4.01 24.48
N VAL A 110 -0.15 2.98 23.78
CA VAL A 110 0.50 1.81 24.38
C VAL A 110 1.97 2.18 24.65
N SER A 111 2.50 1.86 25.84
CA SER A 111 3.93 2.06 26.11
C SER A 111 4.80 1.09 25.28
N ALA A 112 6.10 1.38 25.17
CA ALA A 112 7.00 0.48 24.45
C ALA A 112 7.07 -0.89 25.15
N GLU A 113 7.12 -0.90 26.49
CA GLU A 113 7.15 -2.13 27.29
C GLU A 113 5.92 -2.99 27.03
N GLU A 114 4.71 -2.40 27.06
CA GLU A 114 3.47 -3.11 26.82
C GLU A 114 3.39 -3.63 25.36
N GLU A 115 3.86 -2.86 24.39
CA GLU A 115 3.93 -3.30 22.99
C GLU A 115 4.90 -4.48 22.85
N LEU A 116 6.07 -4.42 23.47
CA LEU A 116 7.07 -5.50 23.49
C LEU A 116 6.52 -6.79 24.12
N GLU A 117 5.85 -6.69 25.27
CA GLU A 117 5.22 -7.84 25.92
C GLU A 117 4.26 -8.57 25.00
N ARG A 118 3.55 -7.85 24.14
CA ARG A 118 2.59 -8.42 23.17
C ARG A 118 3.28 -9.07 21.99
N VAL A 119 4.25 -8.38 21.35
CA VAL A 119 4.75 -8.78 20.03
C VAL A 119 5.93 -9.76 20.09
N LEU A 120 6.85 -9.62 21.06
CA LEU A 120 8.08 -10.41 21.10
C LEU A 120 7.86 -11.92 21.21
N PRO A 121 6.93 -12.44 22.05
CA PRO A 121 6.70 -13.86 22.13
C PRO A 121 6.26 -14.46 20.78
N VAL A 122 5.42 -13.74 20.04
CA VAL A 122 4.90 -14.16 18.73
C VAL A 122 6.00 -14.12 17.67
N ILE A 123 6.81 -13.05 17.64
CA ILE A 123 7.93 -12.89 16.69
C ILE A 123 8.95 -14.00 16.88
N ARG A 124 9.40 -14.28 18.12
CA ARG A 124 10.37 -15.35 18.42
C ARG A 124 9.85 -16.71 17.97
N GLN A 125 8.62 -17.04 18.36
CA GLN A 125 8.01 -18.31 18.02
C GLN A 125 7.88 -18.49 16.50
N LEU A 126 7.51 -17.42 15.77
CA LEU A 126 7.38 -17.46 14.33
C LEU A 126 8.74 -17.56 13.63
N ALA A 127 9.75 -16.82 14.10
CA ALA A 127 11.11 -16.85 13.55
C ALA A 127 11.78 -18.21 13.70
N GLU A 128 11.47 -18.95 14.78
CA GLU A 128 11.99 -20.29 15.02
C GLU A 128 11.33 -21.38 14.15
N ARG A 129 10.06 -21.19 13.77
CA ARG A 129 9.22 -22.26 13.20
C ARG A 129 8.84 -22.08 11.75
N ALA A 130 8.98 -20.87 11.20
CA ALA A 130 8.56 -20.56 9.84
C ALA A 130 9.62 -19.76 9.08
N ASP A 131 9.86 -20.14 7.84
CA ASP A 131 10.72 -19.37 6.93
C ASP A 131 9.90 -18.34 6.17
N ILE A 132 9.35 -17.35 6.89
CA ILE A 132 8.59 -16.24 6.32
C ILE A 132 9.17 -14.91 6.82
N PRO A 133 9.24 -13.86 5.97
CA PRO A 133 9.56 -12.52 6.42
C PRO A 133 8.56 -12.03 7.46
N ILE A 134 9.09 -11.53 8.58
CA ILE A 134 8.30 -10.94 9.67
C ILE A 134 8.49 -9.43 9.63
N SER A 135 7.39 -8.70 9.62
CA SER A 135 7.32 -7.24 9.72
C SER A 135 6.81 -6.85 11.10
N ILE A 136 7.41 -5.83 11.70
CA ILE A 136 6.91 -5.18 12.91
C ILE A 136 6.23 -3.87 12.57
N ASP A 137 4.91 -3.75 12.83
CA ASP A 137 4.12 -2.50 12.69
C ASP A 137 4.25 -1.70 13.97
N THR A 138 5.20 -0.75 13.97
CA THR A 138 5.49 0.11 15.13
C THR A 138 6.00 1.48 14.71
N THR A 139 5.81 2.46 15.58
CA THR A 139 6.37 3.82 15.45
C THR A 139 7.45 4.13 16.47
N LYS A 140 7.94 3.12 17.20
CA LYS A 140 8.91 3.24 18.30
C LYS A 140 10.20 2.49 17.96
N ALA A 141 11.33 3.18 17.97
CA ALA A 141 12.64 2.59 17.65
C ALA A 141 13.05 1.47 18.62
N GLU A 142 12.70 1.62 19.91
CA GLU A 142 12.95 0.59 20.93
C GLU A 142 12.23 -0.73 20.61
N VAL A 143 10.97 -0.64 20.19
CA VAL A 143 10.18 -1.82 19.78
C VAL A 143 10.76 -2.44 18.52
N ALA A 144 11.11 -1.62 17.52
CA ALA A 144 11.72 -2.09 16.29
C ALA A 144 13.04 -2.80 16.55
N HIS A 145 13.91 -2.22 17.39
CA HIS A 145 15.19 -2.83 17.80
C HIS A 145 14.97 -4.25 18.35
N ALA A 146 14.15 -4.38 19.39
CA ALA A 146 13.91 -5.66 20.04
C ALA A 146 13.22 -6.68 19.11
N ALA A 147 12.33 -6.22 18.21
CA ALA A 147 11.67 -7.07 17.23
C ALA A 147 12.67 -7.61 16.17
N LEU A 148 13.61 -6.76 15.70
CA LEU A 148 14.66 -7.17 14.77
C LEU A 148 15.61 -8.20 15.43
N ASP A 149 16.00 -7.99 16.67
CA ASP A 149 16.81 -8.94 17.44
C ASP A 149 16.06 -10.27 17.68
N ALA A 150 14.73 -10.23 17.72
CA ALA A 150 13.87 -11.41 17.86
C ALA A 150 13.60 -12.15 16.54
N GLY A 151 14.06 -11.62 15.40
CA GLY A 151 13.94 -12.26 14.09
C GLY A 151 13.02 -11.56 13.09
N ALA A 152 12.48 -10.38 13.40
CA ALA A 152 11.84 -9.54 12.39
C ALA A 152 12.87 -9.07 11.36
N SER A 153 12.43 -8.85 10.14
CA SER A 153 13.29 -8.45 9.01
C SER A 153 12.82 -7.16 8.32
N ILE A 154 11.66 -6.65 8.73
CA ILE A 154 11.03 -5.46 8.16
C ILE A 154 10.48 -4.60 9.29
N ILE A 155 10.63 -3.27 9.18
CA ILE A 155 9.94 -2.27 10.00
C ILE A 155 8.85 -1.64 9.14
N ASN A 156 7.59 -1.68 9.60
CA ASN A 156 6.46 -1.01 8.98
C ASN A 156 6.09 0.23 9.81
N ASP A 157 6.58 1.40 9.40
CA ASP A 157 6.37 2.66 10.09
C ASP A 157 5.23 3.47 9.48
N ILE A 158 4.08 3.47 10.15
CA ILE A 158 2.89 4.23 9.76
C ILE A 158 3.04 5.74 9.87
N SER A 159 4.16 6.22 10.39
CA SER A 159 4.45 7.64 10.57
C SER A 159 5.46 8.18 9.54
N ALA A 160 6.16 7.31 8.82
CA ALA A 160 7.27 7.65 7.94
C ALA A 160 8.32 8.52 8.64
N LEU A 161 8.82 8.04 9.79
CA LEU A 161 9.86 8.65 10.64
C LEU A 161 9.45 9.97 11.33
N ARG A 162 8.15 10.31 11.32
CA ARG A 162 7.68 11.55 11.96
C ARG A 162 7.57 11.45 13.48
N PHE A 163 7.28 10.25 14.01
CA PHE A 163 7.13 10.06 15.46
C PHE A 163 8.45 9.69 16.09
N ASP A 164 9.22 8.81 15.45
CA ASP A 164 10.55 8.44 15.90
C ASP A 164 11.48 8.21 14.69
N PHE A 165 12.38 9.16 14.45
CA PHE A 165 13.33 9.07 13.35
C PHE A 165 14.45 8.03 13.57
N HIS A 166 14.64 7.55 14.81
CA HIS A 166 15.61 6.51 15.14
C HIS A 166 15.21 5.14 14.56
N LEU A 167 13.96 4.95 14.15
CA LEU A 167 13.56 3.77 13.37
C LEU A 167 14.44 3.55 12.13
N ALA A 168 14.88 4.65 11.49
CA ALA A 168 15.80 4.55 10.36
C ALA A 168 17.19 4.08 10.76
N ASP A 169 17.67 4.45 11.96
CA ASP A 169 18.96 4.00 12.47
C ASP A 169 18.93 2.49 12.74
N GLU A 170 17.84 1.98 13.33
CA GLU A 170 17.65 0.53 13.56
C GLU A 170 17.51 -0.25 12.25
N ALA A 171 16.75 0.27 11.27
CA ALA A 171 16.65 -0.33 9.95
C ALA A 171 18.01 -0.41 9.24
N ALA A 172 18.80 0.68 9.29
CA ALA A 172 20.12 0.74 8.67
C ALA A 172 21.12 -0.21 9.32
N LYS A 173 21.13 -0.28 10.66
CA LYS A 173 22.02 -1.15 11.45
C LYS A 173 21.75 -2.63 11.18
N ALA A 174 20.48 -3.03 11.13
CA ALA A 174 20.09 -4.42 10.88
C ALA A 174 20.06 -4.78 9.39
N GLY A 175 20.15 -3.80 8.47
CA GLY A 175 19.90 -3.99 7.06
C GLY A 175 18.44 -4.39 6.76
N ALA A 176 17.51 -3.99 7.63
CA ALA A 176 16.10 -4.34 7.54
C ALA A 176 15.38 -3.59 6.41
N GLY A 177 14.29 -4.18 5.91
CA GLY A 177 13.33 -3.46 5.07
C GLY A 177 12.63 -2.38 5.87
N LEU A 178 12.36 -1.23 5.26
CA LEU A 178 11.65 -0.12 5.89
C LEU A 178 10.47 0.31 5.02
N VAL A 179 9.25 0.17 5.55
CA VAL A 179 8.04 0.72 4.94
C VAL A 179 7.81 2.11 5.50
N LEU A 180 7.73 3.11 4.62
CA LEU A 180 7.46 4.49 4.95
C LEU A 180 6.04 4.86 4.54
N MET A 181 5.12 4.96 5.52
CA MET A 181 3.72 5.26 5.23
C MET A 181 3.37 6.73 5.49
N HIS A 182 2.78 7.38 4.50
CA HIS A 182 2.23 8.72 4.69
C HIS A 182 1.00 8.72 5.59
N SER A 183 1.05 9.47 6.68
CA SER A 183 -0.10 9.75 7.54
C SER A 183 -0.16 11.22 7.94
N ARG A 184 -1.34 11.69 8.35
CA ARG A 184 -1.56 13.06 8.85
C ARG A 184 -2.03 12.99 10.30
N GLY A 185 -1.48 13.86 11.15
CA GLY A 185 -1.77 13.85 12.59
C GLY A 185 -1.21 12.61 13.30
N THR A 186 -1.82 12.27 14.41
CA THR A 186 -1.58 11.07 15.21
C THR A 186 -2.80 10.13 15.14
N PRO A 187 -2.72 8.87 15.56
CA PRO A 187 -3.90 7.99 15.64
C PRO A 187 -5.09 8.63 16.37
N ALA A 188 -4.83 9.40 17.42
CA ALA A 188 -5.87 10.09 18.21
C ALA A 188 -6.49 11.31 17.50
N THR A 189 -5.76 11.97 16.60
CA THR A 189 -6.17 13.26 16.00
C THR A 189 -6.49 13.17 14.51
N MET A 190 -5.98 12.16 13.80
CA MET A 190 -6.06 12.06 12.33
C MET A 190 -7.49 12.12 11.77
N HIS A 191 -8.49 11.69 12.54
CA HIS A 191 -9.89 11.68 12.09
C HIS A 191 -10.59 13.05 12.23
N LYS A 192 -9.97 13.99 12.96
CA LYS A 192 -10.48 15.33 13.18
C LYS A 192 -9.84 16.37 12.26
N LEU A 193 -8.84 15.96 11.47
CA LEU A 193 -8.14 16.88 10.59
C LEU A 193 -8.98 17.25 9.37
N PRO A 194 -9.00 18.54 8.98
CA PRO A 194 -9.64 18.95 7.75
C PRO A 194 -8.95 18.35 6.54
N PRO A 195 -9.68 18.09 5.45
CA PRO A 195 -9.08 17.70 4.17
C PRO A 195 -8.08 18.78 3.70
N VAL A 196 -7.02 18.35 3.02
CA VAL A 196 -6.10 19.24 2.31
C VAL A 196 -6.56 19.45 0.87
N ALA A 197 -6.18 20.56 0.27
CA ALA A 197 -6.61 20.91 -1.08
C ALA A 197 -6.11 19.92 -2.14
N ASP A 198 -4.89 19.40 -1.99
CA ASP A 198 -4.26 18.46 -2.91
C ASP A 198 -3.54 17.36 -2.13
N ILE A 199 -4.26 16.28 -1.88
CA ILE A 199 -3.72 15.12 -1.14
C ILE A 199 -2.65 14.37 -1.93
N PHE A 200 -2.76 14.36 -3.26
CA PHE A 200 -1.82 13.64 -4.10
C PHE A 200 -0.42 14.27 -4.04
N HIS A 201 -0.32 15.57 -4.19
CA HIS A 201 0.95 16.29 -4.04
C HIS A 201 1.49 16.29 -2.61
N GLU A 202 0.61 16.32 -1.59
CA GLU A 202 1.04 16.22 -0.19
C GLU A 202 1.70 14.87 0.09
N VAL A 203 1.09 13.77 -0.37
CA VAL A 203 1.66 12.43 -0.24
C VAL A 203 3.04 12.34 -0.91
N ILE A 204 3.17 12.82 -2.14
CA ILE A 204 4.44 12.82 -2.87
C ILE A 204 5.51 13.62 -2.12
N LYS A 205 5.18 14.84 -1.69
CA LYS A 205 6.11 15.72 -0.96
C LYS A 205 6.58 15.08 0.35
N SER A 206 5.65 14.53 1.12
CA SER A 206 5.94 13.89 2.40
C SER A 206 6.81 12.65 2.24
N LEU A 207 6.45 11.74 1.33
CA LEU A 207 7.23 10.52 1.09
C LEU A 207 8.65 10.84 0.59
N ARG A 208 8.82 11.82 -0.31
CA ARG A 208 10.17 12.27 -0.73
C ARG A 208 11.01 12.76 0.44
N SER A 209 10.42 13.50 1.37
CA SER A 209 11.12 13.97 2.57
C SER A 209 11.53 12.81 3.47
N SER A 210 10.64 11.84 3.69
CA SER A 210 10.90 10.67 4.54
C SER A 210 11.94 9.73 3.92
N ILE A 211 11.89 9.51 2.61
CA ILE A 211 12.93 8.76 1.88
C ILE A 211 14.29 9.43 2.06
N ALA A 212 14.39 10.75 1.82
CA ALA A 212 15.63 11.48 1.98
C ALA A 212 16.15 11.46 3.44
N MET A 213 15.25 11.40 4.43
CA MET A 213 15.61 11.23 5.83
C MET A 213 16.18 9.83 6.09
N ALA A 214 15.50 8.78 5.62
CA ALA A 214 15.94 7.40 5.77
C ALA A 214 17.32 7.17 5.11
N GLU A 215 17.52 7.66 3.87
CA GLU A 215 18.79 7.55 3.15
C GLU A 215 19.94 8.28 3.91
N ARG A 216 19.69 9.49 4.44
CA ARG A 216 20.69 10.24 5.23
C ARG A 216 21.07 9.52 6.53
N ARG A 217 20.19 8.66 7.07
CA ARG A 217 20.45 7.84 8.25
C ARG A 217 21.03 6.46 7.92
N GLY A 218 21.35 6.20 6.64
CA GLY A 218 22.05 5.01 6.20
C GLY A 218 21.16 3.87 5.71
N VAL A 219 19.84 4.04 5.65
CA VAL A 219 18.95 3.04 5.05
C VAL A 219 19.23 2.97 3.56
N LYS A 220 19.45 1.75 3.05
CA LYS A 220 19.69 1.53 1.63
C LYS A 220 18.42 1.76 0.83
N ARG A 221 18.55 2.35 -0.35
CA ARG A 221 17.44 2.67 -1.25
C ARG A 221 16.61 1.44 -1.62
N ASP A 222 17.27 0.32 -1.85
CA ASP A 222 16.66 -0.96 -2.20
C ASP A 222 16.02 -1.69 -0.99
N SER A 223 16.15 -1.13 0.22
CA SER A 223 15.45 -1.59 1.42
C SER A 223 14.17 -0.79 1.72
N ILE A 224 13.86 0.29 0.97
CA ILE A 224 12.72 1.16 1.23
C ILE A 224 11.52 0.77 0.38
N VAL A 225 10.34 0.68 1.02
CA VAL A 225 9.02 0.56 0.40
C VAL A 225 8.18 1.76 0.84
N ILE A 226 7.31 2.26 -0.04
CA ILE A 226 6.43 3.39 0.26
C ILE A 226 4.97 2.97 0.35
N ASP A 227 4.18 3.65 1.20
CA ASP A 227 2.73 3.47 1.33
C ASP A 227 2.01 4.84 1.35
N PRO A 228 1.02 5.09 0.49
CA PRO A 228 0.23 6.32 0.49
C PRO A 228 -0.63 6.50 1.76
N GLY A 229 -0.79 5.47 2.59
CA GLY A 229 -1.49 5.52 3.86
C GLY A 229 -2.98 5.77 3.72
N ILE A 230 -3.68 4.93 2.96
CA ILE A 230 -5.14 4.99 2.82
C ILE A 230 -5.81 4.90 4.19
N GLY A 231 -6.72 5.85 4.50
CA GLY A 231 -7.46 5.89 5.77
C GLY A 231 -6.76 6.65 6.91
N PHE A 232 -5.51 7.09 6.75
CA PHE A 232 -4.75 7.79 7.78
C PHE A 232 -4.77 9.32 7.56
N GLY A 233 -5.71 10.01 8.22
CA GLY A 233 -5.85 11.47 8.16
C GLY A 233 -6.34 12.01 6.81
N LYS A 234 -7.14 11.24 6.08
CA LYS A 234 -7.66 11.54 4.75
C LYS A 234 -9.19 11.43 4.72
N SER A 235 -9.85 12.29 3.95
CA SER A 235 -11.29 12.16 3.70
C SER A 235 -11.61 10.94 2.84
N GLN A 236 -12.88 10.60 2.69
CA GLN A 236 -13.31 9.50 1.81
C GLN A 236 -12.89 9.75 0.37
N GLU A 237 -13.12 10.96 -0.13
CA GLU A 237 -12.81 11.40 -1.50
C GLU A 237 -11.30 11.34 -1.74
N GLN A 238 -10.50 11.79 -0.76
CA GLN A 238 -9.04 11.73 -0.84
C GLN A 238 -8.50 10.29 -0.87
N ASN A 239 -9.12 9.36 -0.14
CA ASN A 239 -8.76 7.95 -0.21
C ASN A 239 -9.08 7.35 -1.59
N ILE A 240 -10.26 7.68 -2.14
CA ILE A 240 -10.67 7.25 -3.48
C ILE A 240 -9.74 7.84 -4.54
N GLU A 241 -9.39 9.13 -4.44
CA GLU A 241 -8.47 9.81 -5.35
C GLU A 241 -7.10 9.14 -5.39
N LEU A 242 -6.52 8.82 -4.23
CA LEU A 242 -5.21 8.16 -4.15
C LEU A 242 -5.23 6.76 -4.78
N ILE A 243 -6.30 5.98 -4.57
CA ILE A 243 -6.47 4.68 -5.22
C ILE A 243 -6.64 4.86 -6.73
N ALA A 244 -7.44 5.84 -7.16
CA ALA A 244 -7.67 6.12 -8.58
C ALA A 244 -6.41 6.57 -9.33
N LYS A 245 -5.49 7.27 -8.65
CA LYS A 245 -4.23 7.79 -9.20
C LYS A 245 -2.99 6.98 -8.79
N LEU A 246 -3.16 5.72 -8.37
CA LEU A 246 -2.06 4.91 -7.81
C LEU A 246 -0.94 4.68 -8.83
N ASP A 247 -1.28 4.48 -10.10
CA ASP A 247 -0.35 4.38 -11.22
C ASP A 247 0.52 5.65 -11.39
N GLN A 248 -0.07 6.83 -11.18
CA GLN A 248 0.68 8.09 -11.22
C GLN A 248 1.60 8.23 -10.00
N LEU A 249 1.17 7.73 -8.82
CA LEU A 249 2.02 7.71 -7.64
C LEU A 249 3.22 6.78 -7.83
N ILE A 250 3.02 5.60 -8.40
CA ILE A 250 4.11 4.66 -8.74
C ILE A 250 5.08 5.31 -9.73
N ALA A 251 4.56 6.00 -10.75
CA ALA A 251 5.39 6.73 -11.71
C ALA A 251 6.19 7.88 -11.08
N ALA A 252 5.71 8.49 -9.99
CA ALA A 252 6.42 9.53 -9.24
C ALA A 252 7.58 8.98 -8.39
N PHE A 253 7.59 7.66 -8.14
CA PHE A 253 8.58 6.93 -7.34
C PHE A 253 9.06 5.66 -8.06
N PRO A 254 9.70 5.77 -9.24
CA PRO A 254 10.01 4.62 -10.08
C PRO A 254 10.99 3.63 -9.45
N ASP A 255 11.75 4.04 -8.43
CA ASP A 255 12.77 3.22 -7.77
C ASP A 255 12.26 2.51 -6.51
N PHE A 256 11.05 2.82 -6.05
CA PHE A 256 10.52 2.32 -4.79
C PHE A 256 9.31 1.42 -5.03
N PRO A 257 9.28 0.20 -4.47
CA PRO A 257 8.06 -0.58 -4.44
C PRO A 257 6.96 0.14 -3.66
N LEU A 258 5.71 -0.07 -4.07
CA LEU A 258 4.56 0.52 -3.40
C LEU A 258 3.73 -0.56 -2.70
N LEU A 259 3.54 -0.36 -1.39
CA LEU A 259 2.60 -1.09 -0.55
C LEU A 259 1.29 -0.30 -0.44
N ILE A 260 0.18 -1.01 -0.38
CA ILE A 260 -1.13 -0.40 -0.12
C ILE A 260 -1.98 -1.28 0.82
N GLY A 261 -2.58 -0.66 1.84
CA GLY A 261 -3.52 -1.29 2.76
C GLY A 261 -4.90 -0.65 2.68
N THR A 262 -5.87 -1.33 2.04
CA THR A 262 -7.27 -0.89 1.97
C THR A 262 -8.22 -1.79 2.76
N SER A 263 -7.73 -2.93 3.25
CA SER A 263 -8.52 -3.99 3.87
C SER A 263 -9.30 -3.49 5.10
N ARG A 264 -10.62 -3.65 5.05
CA ARG A 264 -11.59 -3.33 6.11
C ARG A 264 -11.60 -1.86 6.56
N LYS A 265 -11.00 -0.92 5.79
CA LYS A 265 -10.90 0.51 6.14
C LYS A 265 -12.29 1.17 6.23
N SER A 266 -12.39 2.19 7.10
CA SER A 266 -13.67 2.86 7.43
C SER A 266 -14.31 3.57 6.23
N PHE A 267 -13.53 4.08 5.27
CA PHE A 267 -14.08 4.72 4.07
C PHE A 267 -14.90 3.72 3.22
N LEU A 268 -14.53 2.43 3.20
CA LEU A 268 -15.31 1.37 2.55
C LEU A 268 -16.67 1.19 3.23
N GLY A 269 -16.69 1.20 4.57
CA GLY A 269 -17.94 1.14 5.32
C GLY A 269 -18.88 2.30 4.99
N ARG A 270 -18.32 3.51 4.78
CA ARG A 270 -19.13 4.68 4.37
C ARG A 270 -19.67 4.56 2.94
N ILE A 271 -18.90 3.98 2.02
CA ILE A 271 -19.37 3.69 0.64
C ILE A 271 -20.50 2.66 0.65
N LEU A 272 -20.42 1.69 1.56
CA LEU A 272 -21.42 0.63 1.72
C LEU A 272 -22.51 0.98 2.74
N ALA A 273 -22.63 2.24 3.13
CA ALA A 273 -23.65 2.66 4.09
C ALA A 273 -25.07 2.25 3.63
N ASP A 274 -25.89 1.84 4.58
CA ASP A 274 -27.30 1.53 4.32
C ASP A 274 -28.12 2.79 3.99
N LYS A 275 -29.43 2.61 3.85
CA LYS A 275 -30.35 3.73 3.51
C LYS A 275 -30.43 4.79 4.59
N ASP A 276 -30.13 4.44 5.83
CA ASP A 276 -30.14 5.35 6.99
C ASP A 276 -28.79 6.03 7.19
N GLY A 277 -27.80 5.76 6.31
CA GLY A 277 -26.46 6.33 6.37
C GLY A 277 -25.52 5.63 7.35
N THR A 278 -25.93 4.51 7.93
CA THR A 278 -25.10 3.72 8.87
C THR A 278 -23.99 3.00 8.10
N PRO A 279 -22.70 3.26 8.42
CA PRO A 279 -21.58 2.60 7.72
C PRO A 279 -21.56 1.10 7.97
N ALA A 280 -21.30 0.31 6.94
CA ALA A 280 -21.13 -1.12 7.09
C ALA A 280 -20.01 -1.46 8.10
N PRO A 281 -20.23 -2.40 9.04
CA PRO A 281 -19.21 -2.82 10.02
C PRO A 281 -18.02 -3.52 9.36
N ALA A 282 -16.88 -3.64 10.06
CA ALA A 282 -15.61 -4.07 9.48
C ALA A 282 -15.65 -5.50 8.90
N ASP A 283 -16.40 -6.39 9.51
CA ASP A 283 -16.61 -7.79 9.09
C ASP A 283 -17.41 -7.92 7.79
N GLN A 284 -18.25 -6.93 7.47
CA GLN A 284 -19.03 -6.89 6.23
C GLN A 284 -18.31 -6.19 5.06
N ARG A 285 -17.05 -5.76 5.23
CA ARG A 285 -16.29 -5.02 4.19
C ARG A 285 -15.41 -5.92 3.31
N LEU A 286 -15.54 -7.25 3.39
CA LEU A 286 -14.68 -8.17 2.64
C LEU A 286 -14.71 -7.88 1.13
N HIS A 287 -15.87 -7.87 0.51
CA HIS A 287 -16.01 -7.69 -0.93
C HIS A 287 -15.51 -6.30 -1.40
N ALA A 288 -15.80 -5.24 -0.63
CA ALA A 288 -15.28 -3.91 -0.93
C ALA A 288 -13.75 -3.83 -0.78
N SER A 289 -13.20 -4.52 0.23
CA SER A 289 -11.74 -4.66 0.38
C SER A 289 -11.14 -5.34 -0.84
N MET A 290 -11.71 -6.45 -1.30
CA MET A 290 -11.24 -7.19 -2.47
C MET A 290 -11.34 -6.36 -3.77
N ALA A 291 -12.43 -5.60 -3.94
CA ALA A 291 -12.59 -4.69 -5.09
C ALA A 291 -11.48 -3.62 -5.14
N THR A 292 -11.17 -2.98 -4.00
CA THR A 292 -10.10 -1.97 -3.93
C THR A 292 -8.71 -2.57 -4.09
N ILE A 293 -8.46 -3.77 -3.57
CA ILE A 293 -7.21 -4.51 -3.77
C ILE A 293 -7.04 -4.86 -5.25
N THR A 294 -8.09 -5.36 -5.93
CA THR A 294 -8.04 -5.63 -7.37
C THR A 294 -7.66 -4.36 -8.15
N ALA A 295 -8.35 -3.25 -7.87
CA ALA A 295 -8.05 -1.97 -8.53
C ALA A 295 -6.59 -1.54 -8.29
N ALA A 296 -6.08 -1.69 -7.06
CA ALA A 296 -4.71 -1.35 -6.72
C ALA A 296 -3.68 -2.23 -7.46
N ILE A 297 -3.91 -3.53 -7.55
CA ILE A 297 -3.05 -4.47 -8.27
C ILE A 297 -3.00 -4.13 -9.76
N LEU A 298 -4.16 -3.90 -10.39
CA LEU A 298 -4.25 -3.52 -11.80
C LEU A 298 -3.56 -2.18 -12.10
N LYS A 299 -3.43 -1.30 -11.10
CA LYS A 299 -2.68 -0.04 -11.16
C LYS A 299 -1.21 -0.18 -10.79
N GLY A 300 -0.72 -1.38 -10.52
CA GLY A 300 0.69 -1.67 -10.31
C GLY A 300 1.15 -1.76 -8.85
N ALA A 301 0.26 -1.87 -7.87
CA ALA A 301 0.66 -2.11 -6.49
C ALA A 301 1.53 -3.36 -6.37
N HIS A 302 2.66 -3.24 -5.68
CA HIS A 302 3.63 -4.32 -5.52
C HIS A 302 3.32 -5.21 -4.32
N ILE A 303 2.81 -4.62 -3.24
CA ILE A 303 2.47 -5.31 -1.99
C ILE A 303 1.07 -4.87 -1.56
N VAL A 304 0.24 -5.82 -1.16
CA VAL A 304 -1.08 -5.54 -0.56
C VAL A 304 -1.11 -6.02 0.88
N ARG A 305 -1.48 -5.12 1.81
CA ARG A 305 -1.58 -5.41 3.24
C ARG A 305 -3.03 -5.70 3.61
N VAL A 306 -3.30 -6.91 4.13
CA VAL A 306 -4.66 -7.45 4.25
C VAL A 306 -4.90 -8.25 5.52
N HIS A 307 -6.18 -8.30 5.99
CA HIS A 307 -6.62 -9.20 7.05
C HIS A 307 -7.06 -10.58 6.52
N ASP A 308 -7.59 -10.61 5.30
CA ASP A 308 -8.23 -11.79 4.68
C ASP A 308 -7.29 -12.37 3.61
N VAL A 309 -6.22 -13.05 4.06
CA VAL A 309 -5.11 -13.51 3.22
C VAL A 309 -5.58 -14.44 2.11
N LYS A 310 -6.40 -15.47 2.44
CA LYS A 310 -6.89 -16.43 1.44
C LYS A 310 -7.64 -15.76 0.27
N ALA A 311 -8.54 -14.83 0.60
CA ALA A 311 -9.28 -14.10 -0.42
C ALA A 311 -8.36 -13.18 -1.24
N ALA A 312 -7.42 -12.49 -0.59
CA ALA A 312 -6.47 -11.60 -1.25
C ALA A 312 -5.52 -12.36 -2.19
N GLN A 313 -5.06 -13.56 -1.81
CA GLN A 313 -4.25 -14.42 -2.67
C GLN A 313 -4.98 -14.85 -3.95
N GLN A 314 -6.25 -15.23 -3.83
CA GLN A 314 -7.07 -15.57 -5.00
C GLN A 314 -7.22 -14.36 -5.94
N ILE A 315 -7.53 -13.21 -5.38
CA ILE A 315 -7.66 -11.95 -6.13
C ILE A 315 -6.33 -11.56 -6.78
N ALA A 316 -5.21 -11.63 -6.03
CA ALA A 316 -3.90 -11.28 -6.56
C ALA A 316 -3.50 -12.18 -7.74
N ARG A 317 -3.76 -13.48 -7.67
CA ARG A 317 -3.49 -14.41 -8.78
C ARG A 317 -4.26 -14.02 -10.04
N VAL A 318 -5.56 -13.72 -9.91
CA VAL A 318 -6.41 -13.33 -11.05
C VAL A 318 -6.01 -11.96 -11.58
N ALA A 319 -5.85 -10.95 -10.71
CA ALA A 319 -5.48 -9.60 -11.11
C ALA A 319 -4.08 -9.55 -11.77
N ASN A 320 -3.11 -10.32 -11.28
CA ASN A 320 -1.79 -10.45 -11.91
C ASN A 320 -1.87 -11.09 -13.30
N ALA A 321 -2.77 -12.06 -13.51
CA ALA A 321 -2.98 -12.68 -14.82
C ALA A 321 -3.64 -11.74 -15.84
N ILE A 322 -4.45 -10.78 -15.38
CA ILE A 322 -5.12 -9.77 -16.21
C ILE A 322 -4.20 -8.57 -16.49
N SER A 323 -3.29 -8.25 -15.58
CA SER A 323 -2.48 -7.02 -15.64
C SER A 323 -1.39 -7.10 -16.71
N PRO A 324 -1.45 -6.31 -17.79
CA PRO A 324 -0.43 -6.31 -18.83
C PRO A 324 0.89 -5.66 -18.38
N THR A 325 0.87 -4.90 -17.29
CA THR A 325 1.99 -4.03 -16.86
C THR A 325 3.09 -4.76 -16.08
N LYS A 326 2.88 -6.00 -15.68
CA LYS A 326 3.86 -6.79 -14.90
C LYS A 326 4.68 -7.76 -15.74
N PHE A 327 4.37 -7.89 -17.02
CA PHE A 327 4.99 -8.89 -17.93
C PHE A 327 5.72 -8.25 -19.13
N VAL A 328 5.94 -6.93 -19.13
CA VAL A 328 6.66 -6.23 -20.22
C VAL A 328 7.90 -5.52 -19.68
#